data_20aa00fa0c2b67e63f47851203dcba04
#
_entry.id   20aa00fa0c2b67e63f47851203dcba04
#
_cell.length_a   1.000
_cell.length_b   1.000
_cell.length_c   1.000
_cell.angle_alpha   90.00
_cell.angle_beta   90.00
_cell.angle_gamma   90.00
#
_symmetry.space_group_name_H-M   'P 1'
#
loop_
_entity.id
_entity.type
_entity.pdbx_description
1 polymer ?
#
loop_
_entity_poly.entity_id
_entity_poly.type
_entity_poly.pdbx_seq_one_letter_code
_entity_poly.pdbx_strand_id
1 'polypeptide(L)'
;MSVVVLERAQAVGGMAASLEVAGVRVDRGSHRLHPTTPANVLADLRVLLGDDLQLRRRNGRLHIADRWLGFPLRPTELALALPPGLIARAGAEAILAPLRRGRTVSYADALRRGLGPTLYEALYAPYALKLWGRPGEQIDAEQVRRRVSADTPWKIASRMLRRRPGGAGRMFYYPLRGFGQIVEALAEAAVKAGADIRLGAQVDDLAADSHGVDIGIATMAAADGGQPTGSAQIRGGHVFSTIPLPVLARICRPGPPAATIESAGRLRFRAMVLVYVVQRSRPWTPYDAHYLPDLDTPITRISEPANYRESSADPRDRTVLCCEIPCTLWDAIWEGSDEDLRAIVTDTLVRTGLPALTSAEMHVERLPHVYPVYEVGYRRHLRGIDIWAATVPNVTTFGRLGLFVHDNTHHTIAMAYDAVDAIAAGRFDEAAWAAARARFETHVVED
;
A
#
# COMPACT_ATOMS: atom_id res chain seq x y z
N MET A 1 11.93 29.78 -4.15
CA MET A 1 10.71 29.40 -3.43
C MET A 1 11.14 28.69 -2.14
N SER A 2 10.62 29.08 -0.98
CA SER A 2 10.85 28.35 0.28
C SER A 2 9.85 27.19 0.39
N VAL A 3 10.30 26.04 0.88
CA VAL A 3 9.48 24.84 1.05
C VAL A 3 9.51 24.42 2.52
N VAL A 4 8.33 24.21 3.10
CA VAL A 4 8.17 23.62 4.44
C VAL A 4 7.38 22.33 4.30
N VAL A 5 7.90 21.26 4.90
CA VAL A 5 7.22 19.95 4.96
C VAL A 5 6.80 19.71 6.40
N LEU A 6 5.50 19.44 6.61
CA LEU A 6 4.94 19.16 7.93
C LEU A 6 4.58 17.68 8.00
N GLU A 7 5.19 16.95 8.93
CA GLU A 7 4.94 15.54 9.17
C GLU A 7 4.58 15.30 10.64
N ARG A 8 3.44 14.64 10.86
CA ARG A 8 2.96 14.32 12.20
C ARG A 8 3.87 13.34 12.96
N ALA A 9 4.42 12.36 12.23
CA ALA A 9 5.31 11.37 12.83
C ALA A 9 6.68 11.97 13.19
N GLN A 10 7.42 11.26 14.05
CA GLN A 10 8.80 11.64 14.42
C GLN A 10 9.84 11.19 13.38
N ALA A 11 9.40 10.60 12.27
CA ALA A 11 10.24 10.17 11.16
C ALA A 11 9.54 10.38 9.83
N VAL A 12 10.33 10.59 8.77
CA VAL A 12 9.83 10.69 7.40
C VAL A 12 9.39 9.32 6.86
N GLY A 13 8.53 9.33 5.83
CA GLY A 13 8.26 8.16 4.99
C GLY A 13 6.89 7.53 5.19
N GLY A 14 6.18 7.79 6.28
CA GLY A 14 4.85 7.23 6.51
C GLY A 14 4.82 5.71 6.35
N MET A 15 3.99 5.19 5.44
CA MET A 15 3.92 3.74 5.16
C MET A 15 5.16 3.18 4.46
N ALA A 16 5.97 4.02 3.79
CA ALA A 16 7.20 3.60 3.14
C ALA A 16 8.44 3.65 4.07
N ALA A 17 8.25 4.02 5.34
CA ALA A 17 9.32 4.07 6.32
C ALA A 17 9.83 2.68 6.70
N SER A 18 11.09 2.62 7.16
CA SER A 18 11.66 1.47 7.86
C SER A 18 11.90 1.82 9.32
N LEU A 19 11.91 0.80 10.15
CA LEU A 19 12.24 0.90 11.58
C LEU A 19 13.29 -0.16 11.93
N GLU A 20 13.84 -0.08 13.13
CA GLU A 20 14.79 -1.06 13.63
C GLU A 20 14.15 -1.91 14.72
N VAL A 21 14.24 -3.23 14.57
CA VAL A 21 13.79 -4.21 15.56
C VAL A 21 14.94 -5.17 15.82
N ALA A 22 15.39 -5.25 17.06
CA ALA A 22 16.51 -6.12 17.49
C ALA A 22 17.78 -6.00 16.63
N GLY A 23 18.10 -4.79 16.16
CA GLY A 23 19.26 -4.53 15.30
C GLY A 23 19.08 -4.94 13.84
N VAL A 24 17.84 -5.33 13.44
CA VAL A 24 17.48 -5.61 12.05
C VAL A 24 16.58 -4.50 11.54
N ARG A 25 16.95 -3.91 10.41
CA ARG A 25 16.13 -2.90 9.76
C ARG A 25 15.00 -3.57 8.97
N VAL A 26 13.75 -3.20 9.29
CA VAL A 26 12.53 -3.76 8.71
C VAL A 26 11.62 -2.65 8.20
N ASP A 27 10.75 -2.96 7.24
CA ASP A 27 9.83 -2.00 6.64
C ASP A 27 8.45 -2.06 7.31
N ARG A 28 7.68 -0.99 7.19
CA ARG A 28 6.26 -0.95 7.56
C ARG A 28 5.40 -1.73 6.57
N GLY A 29 5.53 -3.06 6.62
CA GLY A 29 4.99 -4.00 5.67
C GLY A 29 5.99 -4.35 4.56
N SER A 30 5.60 -5.24 3.66
CA SER A 30 6.46 -5.69 2.58
C SER A 30 6.40 -4.74 1.39
N HIS A 31 7.45 -4.02 1.14
CA HIS A 31 7.59 -3.08 0.01
C HIS A 31 8.62 -3.55 -1.00
N ARG A 32 8.39 -3.22 -2.26
CA ARG A 32 9.31 -3.46 -3.38
C ARG A 32 9.13 -2.36 -4.41
N LEU A 33 10.22 -1.86 -4.97
CA LEU A 33 10.14 -0.93 -6.10
C LEU A 33 10.10 -1.74 -7.40
N HIS A 34 9.02 -1.59 -8.15
CA HIS A 34 8.80 -2.40 -9.35
C HIS A 34 9.71 -1.95 -10.51
N PRO A 35 10.16 -2.86 -11.38
CA PRO A 35 10.99 -2.51 -12.54
C PRO A 35 10.32 -1.60 -13.59
N THR A 36 8.99 -1.47 -13.56
CA THR A 36 8.23 -0.52 -14.39
C THR A 36 8.23 0.90 -13.85
N THR A 37 8.96 1.16 -12.76
CA THR A 37 9.17 2.53 -12.27
C THR A 37 9.58 3.45 -13.43
N PRO A 38 8.93 4.62 -13.60
CA PRO A 38 9.26 5.56 -14.66
C PRO A 38 10.75 5.87 -14.71
N ALA A 39 11.30 5.99 -15.93
CA ALA A 39 12.74 6.08 -16.13
C ALA A 39 13.37 7.29 -15.43
N ASN A 40 12.69 8.44 -15.39
CA ASN A 40 13.11 9.64 -14.67
C ASN A 40 13.16 9.38 -13.14
N VAL A 41 12.10 8.80 -12.57
CA VAL A 41 12.05 8.44 -11.13
C VAL A 41 13.18 7.48 -10.78
N LEU A 42 13.38 6.44 -11.59
CA LEU A 42 14.45 5.46 -11.35
C LEU A 42 15.85 6.09 -11.49
N ALA A 43 16.03 7.02 -12.42
CA ALA A 43 17.30 7.73 -12.60
C ALA A 43 17.64 8.58 -11.36
N ASP A 44 16.68 9.32 -10.84
CA ASP A 44 16.87 10.14 -9.64
C ASP A 44 17.14 9.27 -8.39
N LEU A 45 16.40 8.17 -8.23
CA LEU A 45 16.67 7.23 -7.14
C LEU A 45 18.07 6.60 -7.23
N ARG A 46 18.57 6.33 -8.44
CA ARG A 46 19.95 5.85 -8.64
C ARG A 46 20.98 6.92 -8.29
N VAL A 47 20.71 8.17 -8.60
CA VAL A 47 21.59 9.28 -8.19
C VAL A 47 21.65 9.41 -6.67
N LEU A 48 20.51 9.25 -5.98
CA LEU A 48 20.41 9.41 -4.54
C LEU A 48 20.99 8.21 -3.77
N LEU A 49 20.79 7.00 -4.26
CA LEU A 49 21.10 5.75 -3.54
C LEU A 49 22.34 5.04 -4.07
N GLY A 50 22.77 5.35 -5.29
CA GLY A 50 23.93 4.68 -5.91
C GLY A 50 23.79 3.16 -5.93
N ASP A 51 24.84 2.47 -5.51
CA ASP A 51 24.91 1.00 -5.42
C ASP A 51 24.02 0.41 -4.31
N ASP A 52 23.54 1.23 -3.39
CA ASP A 52 22.60 0.78 -2.36
C ASP A 52 21.25 0.35 -2.97
N LEU A 53 20.87 0.84 -4.16
CA LEU A 53 19.65 0.41 -4.85
C LEU A 53 19.89 -0.89 -5.61
N GLN A 54 19.70 -2.01 -4.93
CA GLN A 54 19.97 -3.35 -5.45
C GLN A 54 18.83 -3.85 -6.34
N LEU A 55 19.16 -4.54 -7.44
CA LEU A 55 18.22 -5.31 -8.24
C LEU A 55 18.15 -6.74 -7.71
N ARG A 56 17.00 -7.14 -7.15
CA ARG A 56 16.81 -8.39 -6.43
C ARG A 56 15.82 -9.31 -7.15
N ARG A 57 15.99 -10.61 -6.95
CA ARG A 57 15.11 -11.63 -7.50
C ARG A 57 14.01 -11.97 -6.49
N ARG A 58 12.76 -12.04 -6.94
CA ARG A 58 11.64 -12.53 -6.12
C ARG A 58 11.80 -14.03 -5.86
N ASN A 59 11.65 -14.39 -4.60
CA ASN A 59 11.64 -15.76 -4.13
C ASN A 59 10.53 -15.98 -3.10
N GLY A 60 9.29 -15.66 -3.49
CA GLY A 60 8.12 -15.84 -2.65
C GLY A 60 7.46 -17.21 -2.82
N ARG A 61 6.54 -17.54 -1.91
CA ARG A 61 5.65 -18.68 -2.04
C ARG A 61 4.24 -18.35 -1.55
N LEU A 62 3.27 -19.13 -1.99
CA LEU A 62 1.85 -18.95 -1.73
C LEU A 62 1.27 -20.24 -1.17
N HIS A 63 0.54 -20.17 -0.07
CA HIS A 63 -0.17 -21.30 0.54
C HIS A 63 -1.58 -21.40 -0.05
N ILE A 64 -1.92 -22.49 -0.70
CA ILE A 64 -3.25 -22.75 -1.27
C ILE A 64 -3.54 -24.24 -1.10
N ALA A 65 -4.74 -24.57 -0.59
CA ALA A 65 -5.20 -25.94 -0.41
C ALA A 65 -4.16 -26.82 0.31
N ASP A 66 -3.66 -26.34 1.45
CA ASP A 66 -2.65 -26.97 2.31
C ASP A 66 -1.31 -27.28 1.61
N ARG A 67 -1.01 -26.55 0.51
CA ARG A 67 0.24 -26.71 -0.24
C ARG A 67 0.94 -25.39 -0.47
N TRP A 68 2.27 -25.43 -0.41
CA TRP A 68 3.12 -24.31 -0.76
C TRP A 68 3.47 -24.34 -2.25
N LEU A 69 3.12 -23.27 -2.97
CA LEU A 69 3.41 -23.04 -4.39
C LEU A 69 4.39 -21.89 -4.55
N GLY A 70 5.21 -21.92 -5.59
CA GLY A 70 6.10 -20.81 -5.92
C GLY A 70 5.32 -19.55 -6.31
N PHE A 71 5.81 -18.37 -5.92
CA PHE A 71 5.25 -17.08 -6.33
C PHE A 71 6.31 -16.26 -7.09
N PRO A 72 6.00 -15.76 -8.29
CA PRO A 72 4.71 -15.77 -9.00
C PRO A 72 4.24 -17.15 -9.45
N LEU A 73 2.94 -17.38 -9.31
CA LEU A 73 2.30 -18.66 -9.61
C LEU A 73 2.58 -19.15 -11.05
N ARG A 74 2.79 -20.47 -11.18
CA ARG A 74 2.84 -21.16 -12.47
C ARG A 74 1.53 -21.91 -12.68
N PRO A 75 0.91 -21.85 -13.88
CA PRO A 75 -0.34 -22.55 -14.16
C PRO A 75 -0.28 -24.04 -13.88
N THR A 76 0.85 -24.66 -14.20
CA THR A 76 1.10 -26.10 -13.97
C THR A 76 1.15 -26.44 -12.48
N GLU A 77 1.80 -25.62 -11.66
CA GLU A 77 1.85 -25.81 -10.21
C GLU A 77 0.46 -25.65 -9.59
N LEU A 78 -0.30 -24.63 -10.02
CA LEU A 78 -1.67 -24.42 -9.57
C LEU A 78 -2.59 -25.57 -9.95
N ALA A 79 -2.49 -26.07 -11.19
CA ALA A 79 -3.28 -27.21 -11.66
C ALA A 79 -2.96 -28.52 -10.90
N LEU A 80 -1.73 -28.71 -10.45
CA LEU A 80 -1.33 -29.88 -9.65
C LEU A 80 -1.72 -29.74 -8.15
N ALA A 81 -1.92 -28.52 -7.68
CA ALA A 81 -2.25 -28.25 -6.28
C ALA A 81 -3.76 -28.35 -6.01
N LEU A 82 -4.58 -27.96 -6.98
CA LEU A 82 -6.03 -27.93 -6.81
C LEU A 82 -6.65 -29.30 -7.11
N PRO A 83 -7.80 -29.65 -6.49
CA PRO A 83 -8.52 -30.88 -6.78
C PRO A 83 -8.84 -31.03 -8.28
N PRO A 84 -8.70 -32.22 -8.88
CA PRO A 84 -8.95 -32.43 -10.33
C PRO A 84 -10.34 -31.99 -10.78
N GLY A 85 -11.36 -32.20 -9.95
CA GLY A 85 -12.73 -31.76 -10.23
C GLY A 85 -12.89 -30.26 -10.30
N LEU A 86 -12.14 -29.51 -9.46
CA LEU A 86 -12.12 -28.05 -9.50
C LEU A 86 -11.46 -27.54 -10.79
N ILE A 87 -10.35 -28.16 -11.20
CA ILE A 87 -9.65 -27.83 -12.44
C ILE A 87 -10.53 -28.10 -13.67
N ALA A 88 -11.22 -29.26 -13.70
CA ALA A 88 -12.12 -29.58 -14.79
C ALA A 88 -13.27 -28.57 -14.91
N ARG A 89 -13.89 -28.19 -13.79
CA ARG A 89 -14.95 -27.16 -13.76
C ARG A 89 -14.43 -25.81 -14.19
N ALA A 90 -13.29 -25.35 -13.65
CA ALA A 90 -12.66 -24.10 -14.03
C ALA A 90 -12.30 -24.07 -15.52
N GLY A 91 -11.82 -25.19 -16.08
CA GLY A 91 -11.54 -25.33 -17.51
C GLY A 91 -12.80 -25.19 -18.37
N ALA A 92 -13.89 -25.87 -18.02
CA ALA A 92 -15.17 -25.74 -18.70
C ALA A 92 -15.71 -24.28 -18.62
N GLU A 93 -15.62 -23.68 -17.45
CA GLU A 93 -16.02 -22.28 -17.24
C GLU A 93 -15.17 -21.29 -18.06
N ALA A 94 -13.88 -21.55 -18.24
CA ALA A 94 -13.00 -20.72 -19.07
C ALA A 94 -13.40 -20.75 -20.56
N ILE A 95 -13.81 -21.91 -21.07
CA ILE A 95 -14.32 -22.05 -22.44
C ILE A 95 -15.61 -21.24 -22.63
N LEU A 96 -16.48 -21.23 -21.63
CA LEU A 96 -17.76 -20.51 -21.65
C LEU A 96 -17.63 -19.03 -21.31
N ALA A 97 -16.46 -18.54 -20.88
CA ALA A 97 -16.25 -17.15 -20.47
C ALA A 97 -16.66 -16.09 -21.51
N PRO A 98 -16.42 -16.27 -22.84
CA PRO A 98 -16.84 -15.31 -23.86
C PRO A 98 -18.35 -15.15 -23.98
N LEU A 99 -19.12 -16.15 -23.55
CA LEU A 99 -20.59 -16.14 -23.61
C LEU A 99 -21.23 -15.46 -22.38
N ARG A 100 -20.46 -15.19 -21.33
CA ARG A 100 -20.98 -14.57 -20.11
C ARG A 100 -21.31 -13.10 -20.36
N ARG A 101 -22.58 -12.77 -20.24
CA ARG A 101 -23.12 -11.41 -20.35
C ARG A 101 -23.62 -10.96 -18.99
N GLY A 102 -23.65 -9.65 -18.72
CA GLY A 102 -24.18 -9.05 -17.48
C GLY A 102 -23.47 -7.74 -17.14
N ARG A 103 -24.05 -6.99 -16.22
CA ARG A 103 -23.39 -5.78 -15.65
C ARG A 103 -22.25 -6.23 -14.76
N THR A 104 -21.15 -5.51 -14.82
CA THR A 104 -20.01 -5.68 -13.94
C THR A 104 -19.99 -4.50 -12.99
N VAL A 105 -20.54 -4.68 -11.81
CA VAL A 105 -20.67 -3.65 -10.77
C VAL A 105 -19.67 -3.93 -9.65
N SER A 106 -19.54 -5.20 -9.27
CA SER A 106 -18.70 -5.61 -8.15
C SER A 106 -17.43 -6.34 -8.58
N TYR A 107 -16.51 -6.46 -7.65
CA TYR A 107 -15.31 -7.27 -7.75
C TYR A 107 -15.67 -8.74 -8.07
N ALA A 108 -16.70 -9.26 -7.39
CA ALA A 108 -17.21 -10.60 -7.63
C ALA A 108 -17.72 -10.78 -9.07
N ASP A 109 -18.52 -9.82 -9.58
CA ASP A 109 -19.02 -9.86 -10.97
C ASP A 109 -17.88 -9.89 -11.97
N ALA A 110 -16.88 -9.02 -11.78
CA ALA A 110 -15.74 -8.91 -12.68
C ALA A 110 -14.94 -10.22 -12.75
N LEU A 111 -14.64 -10.82 -11.58
CA LEU A 111 -13.84 -12.04 -11.52
C LEU A 111 -14.63 -13.29 -11.91
N ARG A 112 -15.90 -13.44 -11.50
CA ARG A 112 -16.76 -14.53 -11.96
C ARG A 112 -16.93 -14.51 -13.48
N ARG A 113 -17.05 -13.32 -14.06
CA ARG A 113 -17.12 -13.16 -15.52
C ARG A 113 -15.80 -13.52 -16.19
N GLY A 114 -14.68 -13.02 -15.64
CA GLY A 114 -13.34 -13.19 -16.20
C GLY A 114 -12.77 -14.60 -16.00
N LEU A 115 -12.83 -15.13 -14.79
CA LEU A 115 -12.17 -16.39 -14.39
C LEU A 115 -13.15 -17.55 -14.23
N GLY A 116 -14.41 -17.27 -14.00
CA GLY A 116 -15.42 -18.24 -13.65
C GLY A 116 -15.73 -18.28 -12.16
N PRO A 117 -16.95 -18.69 -11.79
CA PRO A 117 -17.37 -18.79 -10.41
C PRO A 117 -16.48 -19.75 -9.60
N THR A 118 -16.07 -20.87 -10.16
CA THR A 118 -15.23 -21.86 -9.45
C THR A 118 -13.91 -21.29 -8.96
N LEU A 119 -13.17 -20.57 -9.81
CA LEU A 119 -11.89 -19.94 -9.38
C LEU A 119 -12.12 -18.74 -8.50
N TYR A 120 -13.18 -17.98 -8.73
CA TYR A 120 -13.53 -16.87 -7.86
C TYR A 120 -13.80 -17.35 -6.43
N GLU A 121 -14.70 -18.31 -6.25
CA GLU A 121 -15.09 -18.81 -4.93
C GLU A 121 -13.91 -19.51 -4.20
N ALA A 122 -13.07 -20.23 -4.95
CA ALA A 122 -11.95 -20.97 -4.35
C ALA A 122 -10.78 -20.09 -3.93
N LEU A 123 -10.48 -18.98 -4.66
CA LEU A 123 -9.25 -18.24 -4.48
C LEU A 123 -9.46 -16.75 -4.13
N TYR A 124 -10.41 -16.12 -4.79
CA TYR A 124 -10.54 -14.66 -4.72
C TYR A 124 -11.57 -14.18 -3.68
N ALA A 125 -12.64 -14.94 -3.47
CA ALA A 125 -13.67 -14.58 -2.48
C ALA A 125 -13.10 -14.57 -1.04
N PRO A 126 -12.41 -15.63 -0.57
CA PRO A 126 -11.78 -15.63 0.74
C PRO A 126 -10.73 -14.54 0.89
N TYR A 127 -9.88 -14.36 -0.14
CA TYR A 127 -8.85 -13.32 -0.12
C TYR A 127 -9.43 -11.89 -0.08
N ALA A 128 -10.52 -11.65 -0.83
CA ALA A 128 -11.19 -10.35 -0.82
C ALA A 128 -11.75 -10.02 0.57
N LEU A 129 -12.42 -11.00 1.20
CA LEU A 129 -12.96 -10.84 2.56
C LEU A 129 -11.85 -10.57 3.57
N LYS A 130 -10.75 -11.31 3.50
CA LYS A 130 -9.59 -11.15 4.38
C LYS A 130 -8.92 -9.78 4.21
N LEU A 131 -8.61 -9.42 2.97
CA LEU A 131 -7.86 -8.21 2.67
C LEU A 131 -8.70 -6.94 2.85
N TRP A 132 -9.94 -6.94 2.34
CA TRP A 132 -10.80 -5.75 2.33
C TRP A 132 -11.78 -5.68 3.51
N GLY A 133 -11.96 -6.79 4.24
CA GLY A 133 -12.98 -6.89 5.30
C GLY A 133 -14.41 -6.83 4.76
N ARG A 134 -14.59 -7.10 3.46
CA ARG A 134 -15.89 -7.09 2.77
C ARG A 134 -15.95 -8.23 1.76
N PRO A 135 -17.11 -8.87 1.58
CA PRO A 135 -17.31 -9.83 0.49
C PRO A 135 -17.14 -9.11 -0.87
N GLY A 136 -16.67 -9.85 -1.86
CA GLY A 136 -16.38 -9.30 -3.19
C GLY A 136 -17.58 -8.66 -3.90
N GLU A 137 -18.80 -9.03 -3.52
CA GLU A 137 -20.06 -8.42 -4.00
C GLU A 137 -20.24 -6.97 -3.52
N GLN A 138 -19.61 -6.59 -2.41
CA GLN A 138 -19.66 -5.24 -1.85
C GLN A 138 -18.48 -4.36 -2.30
N ILE A 139 -17.46 -4.95 -2.93
CA ILE A 139 -16.30 -4.25 -3.46
C ILE A 139 -16.57 -3.87 -4.93
N ASP A 140 -16.24 -2.65 -5.31
CA ASP A 140 -16.42 -2.13 -6.67
C ASP A 140 -15.51 -2.86 -7.68
N ALA A 141 -16.01 -3.05 -8.90
CA ALA A 141 -15.27 -3.69 -9.99
C ALA A 141 -13.95 -2.98 -10.35
N GLU A 142 -13.84 -1.69 -10.03
CA GLU A 142 -12.61 -0.92 -10.16
C GLU A 142 -11.42 -1.56 -9.45
N GLN A 143 -11.67 -2.24 -8.33
CA GLN A 143 -10.64 -2.94 -7.57
C GLN A 143 -9.93 -4.01 -8.41
N VAL A 144 -10.67 -4.72 -9.30
CA VAL A 144 -10.08 -5.68 -10.23
C VAL A 144 -9.18 -4.98 -11.23
N ARG A 145 -9.64 -3.86 -11.79
CA ARG A 145 -8.88 -3.08 -12.77
C ARG A 145 -7.57 -2.55 -12.17
N ARG A 146 -7.61 -2.09 -10.92
CA ARG A 146 -6.45 -1.49 -10.24
C ARG A 146 -5.45 -2.51 -9.72
N ARG A 147 -5.88 -3.71 -9.34
CA ARG A 147 -5.01 -4.68 -8.64
C ARG A 147 -4.91 -6.06 -9.30
N VAL A 148 -5.89 -6.42 -10.09
CA VAL A 148 -5.89 -7.72 -10.76
C VAL A 148 -5.73 -7.46 -12.26
N SER A 149 -4.56 -7.73 -12.80
CA SER A 149 -4.28 -7.57 -14.25
C SER A 149 -5.11 -8.52 -15.13
N ALA A 150 -6.31 -8.90 -14.70
CA ALA A 150 -7.12 -9.99 -15.20
C ALA A 150 -8.39 -9.49 -15.91
N ASP A 151 -8.24 -8.86 -17.07
CA ASP A 151 -9.40 -8.44 -17.86
C ASP A 151 -10.18 -9.62 -18.48
N THR A 152 -9.49 -10.71 -18.80
CA THR A 152 -10.11 -11.94 -19.35
C THR A 152 -9.24 -13.16 -19.06
N PRO A 153 -9.84 -14.39 -18.97
CA PRO A 153 -9.09 -15.66 -18.81
C PRO A 153 -8.03 -15.84 -19.90
N TRP A 154 -8.34 -15.39 -21.12
CA TRP A 154 -7.43 -15.47 -22.26
C TRP A 154 -6.24 -14.55 -22.13
N LYS A 155 -6.43 -13.34 -21.62
CA LYS A 155 -5.31 -12.42 -21.34
C LYS A 155 -4.44 -12.95 -20.21
N ILE A 156 -5.02 -13.56 -19.18
CA ILE A 156 -4.27 -14.24 -18.12
C ILE A 156 -3.49 -15.41 -18.71
N ALA A 157 -4.15 -16.28 -19.44
CA ALA A 157 -3.51 -17.44 -20.08
C ALA A 157 -2.43 -17.01 -21.07
N SER A 158 -2.69 -15.98 -21.90
CA SER A 158 -1.71 -15.47 -22.86
C SER A 158 -0.53 -14.75 -22.20
N ARG A 159 -0.73 -14.03 -21.09
CA ARG A 159 0.36 -13.48 -20.27
C ARG A 159 1.18 -14.58 -19.60
N MET A 160 0.51 -15.63 -19.12
CA MET A 160 1.18 -16.81 -18.55
C MET A 160 1.98 -17.57 -19.60
N LEU A 161 1.47 -17.72 -20.81
CA LEU A 161 2.14 -18.37 -21.94
C LEU A 161 3.25 -17.51 -22.57
N ARG A 162 3.08 -16.17 -22.61
CA ARG A 162 4.04 -15.23 -23.17
C ARG A 162 5.16 -14.80 -22.21
N ARG A 163 5.09 -15.20 -20.92
CA ARG A 163 6.16 -14.92 -19.97
C ARG A 163 7.42 -15.69 -20.40
N ARG A 164 8.36 -14.97 -21.03
CA ARG A 164 9.70 -15.47 -21.28
C ARG A 164 10.37 -15.85 -19.93
N PRO A 165 11.07 -16.99 -19.86
CA PRO A 165 11.93 -17.28 -18.71
C PRO A 165 12.91 -16.11 -18.51
N GLY A 166 12.84 -15.43 -17.37
CA GLY A 166 13.69 -14.25 -17.09
C GLY A 166 13.01 -12.88 -17.14
N GLY A 167 11.67 -12.80 -17.34
CA GLY A 167 10.94 -11.53 -17.46
C GLY A 167 10.93 -10.65 -16.20
N ALA A 168 10.74 -9.34 -16.39
CA ALA A 168 10.77 -8.27 -15.39
C ALA A 168 9.91 -8.52 -14.13
N GLY A 169 8.84 -9.30 -14.22
CA GLY A 169 7.98 -9.64 -13.07
C GLY A 169 8.63 -10.55 -11.99
N ARG A 170 9.90 -10.96 -12.18
CA ARG A 170 10.65 -11.74 -11.19
C ARG A 170 11.73 -10.92 -10.50
N MET A 171 11.91 -9.67 -10.87
CA MET A 171 12.90 -8.78 -10.29
C MET A 171 12.20 -7.61 -9.62
N PHE A 172 12.88 -6.98 -8.66
CA PHE A 172 12.46 -5.73 -8.03
C PHE A 172 13.70 -4.97 -7.56
N TYR A 173 13.57 -3.66 -7.41
CA TYR A 173 14.61 -2.86 -6.76
C TYR A 173 14.33 -2.77 -5.26
N TYR A 174 15.39 -2.88 -4.47
CA TYR A 174 15.30 -2.77 -3.02
C TYR A 174 16.57 -2.14 -2.45
N PRO A 175 16.46 -1.13 -1.58
CA PRO A 175 17.62 -0.48 -0.99
C PRO A 175 18.33 -1.35 0.05
N LEU A 176 19.65 -1.18 0.16
CA LEU A 176 20.52 -1.93 1.06
C LEU A 176 20.10 -1.82 2.54
N ARG A 177 19.59 -0.65 2.94
CA ARG A 177 19.18 -0.35 4.32
C ARG A 177 17.66 -0.37 4.51
N GLY A 178 16.91 -1.16 3.74
CA GLY A 178 15.44 -1.23 3.80
C GLY A 178 14.77 -0.20 2.90
N PHE A 179 13.48 -0.38 2.67
CA PHE A 179 12.72 0.44 1.73
C PHE A 179 12.65 1.93 2.14
N GLY A 180 12.66 2.20 3.44
CA GLY A 180 12.68 3.54 4.00
C GLY A 180 13.89 4.39 3.61
N GLN A 181 14.99 3.75 3.17
CA GLN A 181 16.15 4.48 2.67
C GLN A 181 15.82 5.38 1.46
N ILE A 182 14.80 5.03 0.66
CA ILE A 182 14.34 5.87 -0.45
C ILE A 182 13.83 7.22 0.08
N VAL A 183 12.96 7.19 1.06
CA VAL A 183 12.34 8.42 1.60
C VAL A 183 13.31 9.22 2.46
N GLU A 184 14.23 8.55 3.14
CA GLU A 184 15.31 9.20 3.88
C GLU A 184 16.24 9.98 2.95
N ALA A 185 16.69 9.35 1.85
CA ALA A 185 17.54 9.99 0.85
C ALA A 185 16.85 11.17 0.16
N LEU A 186 15.55 11.05 -0.13
CA LEU A 186 14.74 12.15 -0.66
C LEU A 186 14.63 13.30 0.34
N ALA A 187 14.42 13.01 1.62
CA ALA A 187 14.35 14.03 2.67
C ALA A 187 15.69 14.74 2.87
N GLU A 188 16.80 13.97 2.90
CA GLU A 188 18.15 14.55 2.98
C GLU A 188 18.46 15.46 1.78
N ALA A 189 18.08 15.05 0.58
CA ALA A 189 18.24 15.87 -0.63
C ALA A 189 17.40 17.15 -0.56
N ALA A 190 16.16 17.05 -0.07
CA ALA A 190 15.28 18.20 0.11
C ALA A 190 15.86 19.21 1.11
N VAL A 191 16.36 18.74 2.26
CA VAL A 191 17.03 19.60 3.27
C VAL A 191 18.27 20.25 2.69
N LYS A 192 19.11 19.52 1.95
CA LYS A 192 20.29 20.09 1.25
C LYS A 192 19.90 21.16 0.23
N ALA A 193 18.71 21.02 -0.38
CA ALA A 193 18.15 22.01 -1.30
C ALA A 193 17.47 23.19 -0.58
N GLY A 194 17.45 23.23 0.76
CA GLY A 194 16.92 24.33 1.57
C GLY A 194 15.47 24.13 2.03
N ALA A 195 14.91 22.92 1.95
CA ALA A 195 13.60 22.66 2.53
C ALA A 195 13.69 22.54 4.07
N ASP A 196 12.66 23.06 4.76
CA ASP A 196 12.46 22.91 6.19
C ASP A 196 11.50 21.76 6.47
N ILE A 197 12.00 20.64 7.01
CA ILE A 197 11.19 19.45 7.35
C ILE A 197 10.95 19.46 8.86
N ARG A 198 9.68 19.61 9.26
CA ARG A 198 9.24 19.64 10.66
C ARG A 198 8.53 18.33 10.99
N LEU A 199 9.17 17.53 11.81
CA LEU A 199 8.61 16.29 12.36
C LEU A 199 7.82 16.57 13.64
N GLY A 200 6.89 15.68 14.02
CA GLY A 200 5.99 15.89 15.14
C GLY A 200 5.01 17.05 14.93
N ALA A 201 4.82 17.50 13.69
CA ALA A 201 4.02 18.66 13.30
C ALA A 201 2.68 18.20 12.70
N GLN A 202 1.66 18.06 13.53
CA GLN A 202 0.32 17.71 13.07
C GLN A 202 -0.44 18.96 12.62
N VAL A 203 -0.87 18.97 11.34
CA VAL A 203 -1.78 20.00 10.84
C VAL A 203 -3.18 19.71 11.37
N ASP A 204 -3.76 20.64 12.12
CA ASP A 204 -5.07 20.53 12.74
C ASP A 204 -6.07 21.59 12.25
N ASP A 205 -5.59 22.63 11.58
CA ASP A 205 -6.40 23.67 10.95
C ASP A 205 -5.75 24.16 9.65
N LEU A 206 -6.57 24.50 8.65
CA LEU A 206 -6.12 24.95 7.36
C LEU A 206 -7.14 25.96 6.81
N ALA A 207 -6.80 27.26 6.88
CA ALA A 207 -7.66 28.33 6.38
C ALA A 207 -7.12 28.88 5.07
N ALA A 208 -7.83 28.63 3.97
CA ALA A 208 -7.42 28.98 2.62
C ALA A 208 -8.20 30.20 2.09
N ASP A 209 -7.48 31.16 1.49
CA ASP A 209 -8.04 32.31 0.80
C ASP A 209 -7.35 32.55 -0.57
N SER A 210 -7.75 33.62 -1.28
CA SER A 210 -7.14 33.96 -2.58
C SER A 210 -5.67 34.39 -2.51
N HIS A 211 -5.13 34.63 -1.32
CA HIS A 211 -3.78 35.14 -1.10
C HIS A 211 -2.84 34.08 -0.50
N GLY A 212 -3.36 32.91 -0.11
CA GLY A 212 -2.58 31.82 0.46
C GLY A 212 -3.36 31.00 1.47
N VAL A 213 -2.63 30.32 2.35
CA VAL A 213 -3.20 29.37 3.32
C VAL A 213 -2.56 29.60 4.68
N ASP A 214 -3.36 29.84 5.70
CA ASP A 214 -2.94 29.81 7.09
C ASP A 214 -3.08 28.38 7.64
N ILE A 215 -2.01 27.88 8.25
CA ILE A 215 -1.88 26.49 8.68
C ILE A 215 -1.66 26.46 10.18
N GLY A 216 -2.60 25.88 10.92
CA GLY A 216 -2.48 25.55 12.32
C GLY A 216 -1.72 24.24 12.50
N ILE A 217 -0.79 24.23 13.43
CA ILE A 217 0.11 23.10 13.71
C ILE A 217 0.06 22.80 15.19
N ALA A 218 -0.34 21.60 15.57
CA ALA A 218 -0.15 21.03 16.89
C ALA A 218 1.20 20.29 16.93
N THR A 219 2.05 20.62 17.88
CA THR A 219 3.30 19.89 18.12
C THR A 219 2.99 18.62 18.91
N MET A 220 3.31 17.45 18.38
CA MET A 220 3.07 16.16 19.00
C MET A 220 4.27 15.70 19.82
N ALA A 221 4.02 15.14 21.01
CA ALA A 221 5.07 14.47 21.78
C ALA A 221 5.62 13.25 21.04
N ALA A 222 6.85 12.84 21.40
CA ALA A 222 7.53 11.69 20.76
C ALA A 222 6.83 10.34 20.99
N ALA A 223 5.92 10.24 21.97
CA ALA A 223 5.15 9.02 22.21
C ALA A 223 3.91 8.98 21.31
N ASP A 224 3.65 7.84 20.68
CA ASP A 224 2.45 7.59 19.87
C ASP A 224 1.18 7.89 20.69
N GLY A 225 0.34 8.80 20.19
CA GLY A 225 -0.90 9.20 20.85
C GLY A 225 -0.77 10.30 21.90
N GLY A 226 0.41 10.95 22.02
CA GLY A 226 0.65 12.03 22.98
C GLY A 226 -0.29 13.22 22.79
N GLN A 227 -0.60 13.92 23.91
CA GLN A 227 -1.29 15.21 23.90
C GLN A 227 -0.40 16.24 23.18
N PRO A 228 -0.99 17.22 22.47
CA PRO A 228 -0.23 18.32 21.89
C PRO A 228 0.57 19.06 22.98
N THR A 229 1.86 19.27 22.73
CA THR A 229 2.77 19.97 23.65
C THR A 229 2.93 21.44 23.31
N GLY A 230 2.42 21.89 22.16
CA GLY A 230 2.47 23.26 21.71
C GLY A 230 1.61 23.48 20.47
N SER A 231 1.44 24.74 20.10
CA SER A 231 0.78 25.15 18.86
C SER A 231 1.60 26.21 18.15
N ALA A 232 1.57 26.19 16.81
CA ALA A 232 2.20 27.18 15.97
C ALA A 232 1.29 27.50 14.77
N GLN A 233 1.51 28.63 14.13
CA GLN A 233 0.87 28.99 12.86
C GLN A 233 1.93 29.35 11.85
N ILE A 234 1.72 28.96 10.60
CA ILE A 234 2.51 29.41 9.46
C ILE A 234 1.58 29.80 8.32
N ARG A 235 2.06 30.65 7.41
CA ARG A 235 1.35 31.02 6.20
C ARG A 235 2.14 30.53 4.98
N GLY A 236 1.46 29.86 4.06
CA GLY A 236 2.01 29.41 2.78
C GLY A 236 1.29 30.03 1.59
N GLY A 237 1.99 30.24 0.48
CA GLY A 237 1.35 30.67 -0.77
C GLY A 237 0.58 29.56 -1.45
N HIS A 238 0.99 28.29 -1.27
CA HIS A 238 0.33 27.11 -1.80
C HIS A 238 0.59 25.91 -0.90
N VAL A 239 -0.40 25.03 -0.74
CA VAL A 239 -0.31 23.79 0.06
C VAL A 239 -0.53 22.58 -0.82
N PHE A 240 0.42 21.66 -0.80
CA PHE A 240 0.28 20.32 -1.36
C PHE A 240 -0.09 19.35 -0.23
N SER A 241 -1.34 18.88 -0.22
CA SER A 241 -1.88 17.99 0.81
C SER A 241 -1.83 16.54 0.39
N THR A 242 -1.13 15.70 1.16
CA THR A 242 -1.09 14.23 1.00
C THR A 242 -1.83 13.49 2.11
N ILE A 243 -2.41 14.22 3.08
CA ILE A 243 -3.18 13.63 4.18
C ILE A 243 -4.47 12.98 3.65
N PRO A 244 -5.09 12.04 4.40
CA PRO A 244 -6.34 11.43 3.95
C PRO A 244 -7.39 12.47 3.61
N LEU A 245 -7.99 12.38 2.42
CA LEU A 245 -8.95 13.35 1.92
C LEU A 245 -10.12 13.62 2.89
N PRO A 246 -10.69 12.63 3.61
CA PRO A 246 -11.69 12.89 4.65
C PRO A 246 -11.17 13.66 5.86
N VAL A 247 -9.86 13.58 6.15
CA VAL A 247 -9.24 14.39 7.22
C VAL A 247 -9.11 15.84 6.77
N LEU A 248 -8.61 16.07 5.56
CA LEU A 248 -8.54 17.42 4.98
C LEU A 248 -9.90 18.13 5.03
N ALA A 249 -10.99 17.42 4.67
CA ALA A 249 -12.33 17.96 4.70
C ALA A 249 -12.80 18.47 6.09
N ARG A 250 -12.24 17.91 7.15
CA ARG A 250 -12.61 18.29 8.54
C ARG A 250 -11.82 19.50 9.06
N ILE A 251 -10.58 19.66 8.59
CA ILE A 251 -9.69 20.70 9.10
C ILE A 251 -9.60 21.92 8.18
N CYS A 252 -10.12 21.83 6.95
CA CYS A 252 -10.02 22.89 5.96
C CYS A 252 -11.16 23.91 6.10
N ARG A 253 -10.82 25.19 5.95
CA ARG A 253 -11.75 26.32 5.86
C ARG A 253 -11.47 27.14 4.58
N PRO A 254 -12.50 27.47 3.79
CA PRO A 254 -13.90 27.09 3.96
C PRO A 254 -14.10 25.59 3.87
N GLY A 255 -14.88 25.04 4.81
CA GLY A 255 -15.20 23.62 4.86
C GLY A 255 -16.17 23.21 3.75
N PRO A 256 -16.26 21.91 3.45
CA PRO A 256 -17.23 21.43 2.48
C PRO A 256 -18.66 21.53 3.01
N PRO A 257 -19.69 21.52 2.12
CA PRO A 257 -21.09 21.38 2.50
C PRO A 257 -21.32 20.15 3.38
N ALA A 258 -22.32 20.21 4.28
CA ALA A 258 -22.64 19.10 5.21
C ALA A 258 -22.84 17.75 4.49
N ALA A 259 -23.50 17.74 3.33
CA ALA A 259 -23.68 16.52 2.52
C ALA A 259 -22.33 15.93 2.02
N THR A 260 -21.34 16.78 1.78
CA THR A 260 -19.99 16.34 1.38
C THR A 260 -19.22 15.77 2.58
N ILE A 261 -19.39 16.35 3.78
CA ILE A 261 -18.84 15.80 5.04
C ILE A 261 -19.42 14.40 5.31
N GLU A 262 -20.73 14.23 5.15
CA GLU A 262 -21.37 12.92 5.29
C GLU A 262 -20.82 11.93 4.26
N SER A 263 -20.68 12.34 3.01
CA SER A 263 -20.08 11.52 1.94
C SER A 263 -18.63 11.15 2.25
N ALA A 264 -17.85 12.08 2.79
CA ALA A 264 -16.47 11.81 3.23
C ALA A 264 -16.41 10.72 4.32
N GLY A 265 -17.38 10.73 5.24
CA GLY A 265 -17.54 9.70 6.28
C GLY A 265 -17.89 8.30 5.75
N ARG A 266 -18.31 8.18 4.47
CA ARG A 266 -18.55 6.91 3.78
C ARG A 266 -17.31 6.34 3.11
N LEU A 267 -16.23 7.12 2.96
CA LEU A 267 -14.96 6.65 2.42
C LEU A 267 -14.20 5.89 3.50
N ARG A 268 -14.07 4.59 3.32
CA ARG A 268 -13.47 3.68 4.28
C ARG A 268 -12.03 3.37 3.93
N PHE A 269 -11.20 3.22 4.95
CA PHE A 269 -9.85 2.69 4.83
C PHE A 269 -9.74 1.37 5.57
N ARG A 270 -8.95 0.45 5.04
CA ARG A 270 -8.50 -0.73 5.75
C ARG A 270 -7.29 -0.38 6.60
N ALA A 271 -7.30 -0.79 7.85
CA ALA A 271 -6.16 -0.73 8.75
C ALA A 271 -5.29 -1.99 8.63
N MET A 272 -4.11 -1.95 9.22
CA MET A 272 -3.17 -3.07 9.26
C MET A 272 -2.47 -3.10 10.61
N VAL A 273 -2.41 -4.26 11.22
CA VAL A 273 -1.48 -4.54 12.32
C VAL A 273 -0.27 -5.27 11.72
N LEU A 274 0.92 -4.75 12.00
CA LEU A 274 2.19 -5.35 11.63
C LEU A 274 2.80 -5.94 12.89
N VAL A 275 3.00 -7.26 12.89
CA VAL A 275 3.64 -7.96 14.01
C VAL A 275 5.04 -8.38 13.56
N TYR A 276 6.04 -7.76 14.15
CA TYR A 276 7.44 -8.09 13.92
C TYR A 276 7.88 -9.09 14.97
N VAL A 277 8.34 -10.27 14.56
CA VAL A 277 8.84 -11.31 15.48
C VAL A 277 10.29 -11.62 15.21
N VAL A 278 11.11 -11.57 16.24
CA VAL A 278 12.53 -11.87 16.16
C VAL A 278 12.74 -13.39 16.07
N GLN A 279 13.60 -13.82 15.15
CA GLN A 279 14.01 -15.22 14.98
C GLN A 279 15.50 -15.34 15.25
N ARG A 280 15.91 -16.34 16.03
CA ARG A 280 17.32 -16.63 16.34
C ARG A 280 17.96 -17.57 15.32
N SER A 281 17.66 -17.36 14.06
CA SER A 281 18.22 -18.07 12.92
C SER A 281 18.11 -17.21 11.67
N ARG A 282 19.10 -17.25 10.79
CA ARG A 282 19.07 -16.53 9.50
C ARG A 282 19.70 -17.40 8.42
N PRO A 283 18.98 -17.60 7.28
CA PRO A 283 17.59 -17.21 7.08
C PRO A 283 16.62 -18.05 7.90
N TRP A 284 15.43 -17.54 8.23
CA TRP A 284 14.33 -18.32 8.79
C TRP A 284 13.79 -19.32 7.78
N THR A 285 13.60 -18.86 6.54
CA THR A 285 13.36 -19.71 5.36
C THR A 285 14.15 -19.15 4.17
N PRO A 286 14.34 -19.95 3.08
CA PRO A 286 14.98 -19.42 1.88
C PRO A 286 14.12 -18.44 1.08
N TYR A 287 12.89 -18.15 1.51
CA TYR A 287 11.94 -17.32 0.80
C TYR A 287 11.88 -15.91 1.37
N ASP A 288 11.60 -14.94 0.50
CA ASP A 288 11.45 -13.54 0.86
C ASP A 288 10.06 -13.21 1.43
N ALA A 289 9.03 -13.94 1.00
CA ALA A 289 7.66 -13.75 1.48
C ALA A 289 6.79 -15.01 1.33
N HIS A 290 5.87 -15.17 2.28
CA HIS A 290 4.89 -16.22 2.37
C HIS A 290 3.50 -15.60 2.33
N TYR A 291 2.74 -15.84 1.27
CA TYR A 291 1.40 -15.31 1.06
C TYR A 291 0.36 -16.34 1.54
N LEU A 292 -0.60 -15.89 2.30
CA LEU A 292 -1.63 -16.69 2.97
C LEU A 292 -3.03 -16.16 2.58
N PRO A 293 -3.59 -16.54 1.43
CA PRO A 293 -4.87 -16.02 0.96
C PRO A 293 -6.08 -16.62 1.69
N ASP A 294 -5.96 -17.84 2.25
CA ASP A 294 -7.06 -18.57 2.88
C ASP A 294 -7.52 -17.91 4.19
N LEU A 295 -8.76 -18.14 4.61
CA LEU A 295 -9.35 -17.56 5.82
C LEU A 295 -8.94 -18.24 7.13
N ASP A 296 -8.18 -19.32 7.06
CA ASP A 296 -7.74 -20.13 8.21
C ASP A 296 -6.86 -19.36 9.19
N THR A 297 -6.27 -18.26 8.73
CA THR A 297 -5.51 -17.31 9.53
C THR A 297 -5.84 -15.87 9.11
N PRO A 298 -5.83 -14.89 10.02
CA PRO A 298 -5.99 -13.49 9.65
C PRO A 298 -4.73 -12.89 8.97
N ILE A 299 -3.58 -13.54 9.07
CA ILE A 299 -2.33 -13.08 8.43
C ILE A 299 -2.45 -13.24 6.91
N THR A 300 -2.19 -12.17 6.16
CA THR A 300 -2.16 -12.20 4.69
C THR A 300 -0.79 -12.49 4.12
N ARG A 301 0.26 -12.09 4.83
CA ARG A 301 1.65 -12.24 4.41
C ARG A 301 2.59 -12.30 5.61
N ILE A 302 3.58 -13.18 5.52
CA ILE A 302 4.75 -13.17 6.38
C ILE A 302 5.96 -12.93 5.50
N SER A 303 6.70 -11.87 5.75
CA SER A 303 7.92 -11.52 5.01
C SER A 303 9.14 -11.53 5.91
N GLU A 304 10.29 -11.82 5.31
CA GLU A 304 11.61 -11.72 5.93
C GLU A 304 12.40 -10.63 5.22
N PRO A 305 12.36 -9.35 5.68
CA PRO A 305 12.97 -8.22 4.99
C PRO A 305 14.47 -8.37 4.75
N ALA A 306 15.17 -9.10 5.61
CA ALA A 306 16.59 -9.41 5.44
C ALA A 306 16.89 -10.25 4.18
N ASN A 307 15.88 -10.98 3.64
CA ASN A 307 16.03 -11.73 2.39
C ASN A 307 15.79 -10.87 1.13
N TYR A 308 15.32 -9.62 1.29
CA TYR A 308 15.12 -8.69 0.16
C TYR A 308 16.41 -8.02 -0.29
N ARG A 309 17.44 -8.04 0.55
CA ARG A 309 18.72 -7.35 0.32
C ARG A 309 19.92 -8.22 0.65
N GLU A 310 21.07 -7.80 0.20
CA GLU A 310 22.37 -8.31 0.67
C GLU A 310 23.06 -7.20 1.42
N SER A 311 23.03 -7.26 2.75
CA SER A 311 23.61 -6.25 3.63
C SER A 311 24.53 -6.91 4.66
N SER A 312 25.76 -6.41 4.76
CA SER A 312 26.70 -6.80 5.82
C SER A 312 26.34 -6.23 7.18
N ALA A 313 25.46 -5.23 7.23
CA ALA A 313 24.98 -4.62 8.46
C ALA A 313 23.91 -5.48 9.16
N ASP A 314 23.25 -6.38 8.43
CA ASP A 314 22.27 -7.28 9.04
C ASP A 314 22.97 -8.32 9.94
N PRO A 315 22.47 -8.57 11.16
CA PRO A 315 22.97 -9.61 12.05
C PRO A 315 22.97 -10.98 11.38
N ARG A 316 23.97 -11.82 11.70
CA ARG A 316 24.05 -13.19 11.15
C ARG A 316 23.34 -14.23 12.01
N ASP A 317 23.12 -13.93 13.28
CA ASP A 317 22.56 -14.81 14.30
C ASP A 317 21.05 -14.67 14.45
N ARG A 318 20.44 -13.67 13.79
CA ARG A 318 19.02 -13.39 13.90
C ARG A 318 18.44 -12.75 12.65
N THR A 319 17.12 -12.85 12.52
CA THR A 319 16.32 -12.10 11.55
C THR A 319 15.01 -11.65 12.17
N VAL A 320 14.24 -10.82 11.49
CA VAL A 320 12.93 -10.36 11.91
C VAL A 320 11.93 -10.65 10.82
N LEU A 321 10.83 -11.28 11.19
CA LEU A 321 9.69 -11.51 10.31
C LEU A 321 8.68 -10.37 10.48
N CYS A 322 8.08 -9.92 9.39
CA CYS A 322 6.93 -9.01 9.41
C CYS A 322 5.67 -9.78 9.02
N CYS A 323 4.75 -9.94 9.96
CA CYS A 323 3.43 -10.55 9.77
C CYS A 323 2.40 -9.45 9.55
N GLU A 324 1.71 -9.45 8.41
CA GLU A 324 0.73 -8.44 8.02
C GLU A 324 -0.69 -8.93 8.28
N ILE A 325 -1.43 -8.24 9.15
CA ILE A 325 -2.80 -8.59 9.55
C ILE A 325 -3.74 -7.43 9.20
N PRO A 326 -4.44 -7.49 8.06
CA PRO A 326 -5.44 -6.47 7.72
C PRO A 326 -6.59 -6.50 8.73
N CYS A 327 -6.98 -5.33 9.21
CA CYS A 327 -8.03 -5.20 10.21
C CYS A 327 -8.89 -3.96 9.95
N THR A 328 -9.93 -3.78 10.72
CA THR A 328 -10.72 -2.57 10.78
C THR A 328 -10.41 -1.85 12.09
N LEU A 329 -10.38 -0.50 12.07
CA LEU A 329 -10.18 0.25 13.30
C LEU A 329 -11.19 -0.21 14.36
N TRP A 330 -10.69 -0.46 15.56
CA TRP A 330 -11.47 -0.86 16.73
C TRP A 330 -12.06 -2.29 16.66
N ASP A 331 -11.61 -3.14 15.74
CA ASP A 331 -11.94 -4.57 15.79
C ASP A 331 -10.99 -5.32 16.75
N ALA A 332 -11.30 -6.60 17.02
CA ALA A 332 -10.55 -7.43 17.96
C ALA A 332 -9.05 -7.57 17.60
N ILE A 333 -8.68 -7.46 16.32
CA ILE A 333 -7.27 -7.51 15.88
C ILE A 333 -6.59 -6.16 16.17
N TRP A 334 -7.28 -5.05 15.87
CA TRP A 334 -6.76 -3.72 16.13
C TRP A 334 -6.51 -3.47 17.60
N GLU A 335 -7.41 -3.94 18.48
CA GLU A 335 -7.33 -3.78 19.94
C GLU A 335 -6.60 -4.92 20.64
N GLY A 336 -6.25 -5.99 19.90
CA GLY A 336 -5.60 -7.18 20.44
C GLY A 336 -4.32 -6.87 21.19
N SER A 337 -4.13 -7.55 22.31
CA SER A 337 -2.90 -7.49 23.09
C SER A 337 -1.73 -8.13 22.33
N ASP A 338 -0.51 -7.86 22.77
CA ASP A 338 0.68 -8.51 22.24
C ASP A 338 0.61 -10.04 22.37
N GLU A 339 -0.04 -10.54 23.42
CA GLU A 339 -0.25 -11.98 23.65
C GLU A 339 -1.23 -12.57 22.62
N ASP A 340 -2.35 -11.89 22.36
CA ASP A 340 -3.33 -12.29 21.33
C ASP A 340 -2.68 -12.33 19.94
N LEU A 341 -1.93 -11.28 19.59
CA LEU A 341 -1.24 -11.20 18.30
C LEU A 341 -0.16 -12.27 18.16
N ARG A 342 0.56 -12.58 19.22
CA ARG A 342 1.53 -13.68 19.25
C ARG A 342 0.85 -15.04 19.06
N ALA A 343 -0.30 -15.26 19.71
CA ALA A 343 -1.08 -16.48 19.55
C ALA A 343 -1.53 -16.66 18.10
N ILE A 344 -1.99 -15.60 17.44
CA ILE A 344 -2.34 -15.60 16.01
C ILE A 344 -1.14 -16.00 15.16
N VAL A 345 0.04 -15.42 15.40
CA VAL A 345 1.25 -15.77 14.64
C VAL A 345 1.61 -17.23 14.86
N THR A 346 1.65 -17.69 16.10
CA THR A 346 2.03 -19.06 16.45
C THR A 346 1.08 -20.09 15.82
N ASP A 347 -0.25 -19.88 15.93
CA ASP A 347 -1.26 -20.74 15.32
C ASP A 347 -1.10 -20.79 13.80
N THR A 348 -0.85 -19.63 13.17
CA THR A 348 -0.59 -19.56 11.72
C THR A 348 0.62 -20.40 11.32
N LEU A 349 1.72 -20.32 12.05
CA LEU A 349 2.93 -21.09 11.73
C LEU A 349 2.68 -22.59 11.83
N VAL A 350 1.96 -23.04 12.87
CA VAL A 350 1.59 -24.45 13.06
C VAL A 350 0.69 -24.93 11.92
N ARG A 351 -0.39 -24.22 11.61
CA ARG A 351 -1.34 -24.59 10.54
C ARG A 351 -0.69 -24.67 9.17
N THR A 352 0.24 -23.81 8.88
CA THR A 352 0.89 -23.73 7.56
C THR A 352 2.16 -24.54 7.46
N GLY A 353 2.56 -25.25 8.53
CA GLY A 353 3.80 -26.04 8.57
C GLY A 353 5.07 -25.18 8.42
N LEU A 354 5.00 -23.91 8.82
CA LEU A 354 6.16 -23.01 8.86
C LEU A 354 7.00 -23.26 10.13
N PRO A 355 8.30 -22.92 10.12
CA PRO A 355 9.12 -23.08 11.32
C PRO A 355 8.57 -22.28 12.51
N ALA A 356 8.64 -22.89 13.69
CA ALA A 356 8.14 -22.28 14.93
C ALA A 356 8.94 -21.02 15.32
N LEU A 357 8.36 -20.20 16.19
CA LEU A 357 9.06 -19.05 16.78
C LEU A 357 10.21 -19.52 17.66
N THR A 358 11.35 -18.87 17.54
CA THR A 358 12.55 -19.16 18.34
C THR A 358 12.82 -18.11 19.42
N SER A 359 12.01 -17.05 19.48
CA SER A 359 12.13 -15.96 20.45
C SER A 359 10.75 -15.47 20.89
N ALA A 360 10.67 -14.95 22.09
CA ALA A 360 9.51 -14.23 22.58
C ALA A 360 9.51 -12.74 22.24
N GLU A 361 10.62 -12.22 21.68
CA GLU A 361 10.78 -10.81 21.35
C GLU A 361 9.91 -10.43 20.14
N MET A 362 9.11 -9.38 20.31
CA MET A 362 8.14 -8.93 19.34
C MET A 362 7.97 -7.40 19.40
N HIS A 363 7.65 -6.79 18.28
CA HIS A 363 7.25 -5.39 18.17
C HIS A 363 5.97 -5.29 17.34
N VAL A 364 5.07 -4.39 17.70
CA VAL A 364 3.77 -4.23 17.02
C VAL A 364 3.59 -2.79 16.55
N GLU A 365 3.28 -2.64 15.27
CA GLU A 365 2.90 -1.37 14.66
C GLU A 365 1.44 -1.42 14.18
N ARG A 366 0.69 -0.35 14.41
CA ARG A 366 -0.72 -0.22 14.00
C ARG A 366 -0.86 0.92 12.99
N LEU A 367 -1.25 0.58 11.77
CA LEU A 367 -1.40 1.53 10.66
C LEU A 367 -2.89 1.76 10.36
N PRO A 368 -3.45 2.93 10.66
CA PRO A 368 -4.91 3.15 10.56
C PRO A 368 -5.42 3.32 9.12
N HIS A 369 -4.59 3.74 8.17
CA HIS A 369 -4.99 4.08 6.81
C HIS A 369 -4.07 3.43 5.78
N VAL A 370 -4.22 2.11 5.55
CA VAL A 370 -3.33 1.38 4.63
C VAL A 370 -3.92 1.27 3.23
N TYR A 371 -5.17 0.87 3.12
CA TYR A 371 -5.84 0.70 1.83
C TYR A 371 -7.18 1.43 1.79
N PRO A 372 -7.41 2.31 0.78
CA PRO A 372 -8.75 2.74 0.44
C PRO A 372 -9.63 1.54 0.12
N VAL A 373 -10.82 1.44 0.69
CA VAL A 373 -11.77 0.37 0.38
C VAL A 373 -12.77 0.88 -0.65
N TYR A 374 -12.70 0.34 -1.86
CA TYR A 374 -13.62 0.70 -2.93
C TYR A 374 -14.91 -0.08 -2.78
N GLU A 375 -15.79 0.35 -1.86
CA GLU A 375 -17.14 -0.21 -1.76
C GLU A 375 -17.97 0.16 -2.99
N VAL A 376 -18.91 -0.71 -3.38
CA VAL A 376 -19.82 -0.42 -4.51
C VAL A 376 -20.49 0.95 -4.31
N GLY A 377 -20.30 1.83 -5.28
CA GLY A 377 -20.81 3.20 -5.23
C GLY A 377 -19.93 4.22 -4.53
N TYR A 378 -18.70 3.86 -4.08
CA TYR A 378 -17.75 4.79 -3.45
C TYR A 378 -17.45 6.02 -4.32
N ARG A 379 -17.46 5.86 -5.65
CA ARG A 379 -17.14 6.95 -6.59
C ARG A 379 -18.06 8.18 -6.43
N ARG A 380 -19.35 7.99 -6.10
CA ARG A 380 -20.26 9.12 -5.86
C ARG A 380 -19.84 9.93 -4.62
N HIS A 381 -19.37 9.24 -3.58
CA HIS A 381 -18.89 9.86 -2.34
C HIS A 381 -17.55 10.55 -2.56
N LEU A 382 -16.63 9.87 -3.25
CA LEU A 382 -15.32 10.44 -3.61
C LEU A 382 -15.47 11.68 -4.49
N ARG A 383 -16.31 11.62 -5.52
CA ARG A 383 -16.52 12.75 -6.45
C ARG A 383 -16.99 14.02 -5.74
N GLY A 384 -17.91 13.92 -4.77
CA GLY A 384 -18.38 15.08 -4.03
C GLY A 384 -17.27 15.80 -3.27
N ILE A 385 -16.43 15.04 -2.58
CA ILE A 385 -15.32 15.60 -1.81
C ILE A 385 -14.17 16.06 -2.73
N ASP A 386 -13.92 15.37 -3.82
CA ASP A 386 -12.88 15.73 -4.79
C ASP A 386 -13.22 17.05 -5.53
N ILE A 387 -14.47 17.21 -5.93
CA ILE A 387 -14.96 18.48 -6.50
C ILE A 387 -14.81 19.62 -5.50
N TRP A 388 -15.20 19.42 -4.23
CA TRP A 388 -15.00 20.43 -3.21
C TRP A 388 -13.51 20.76 -3.00
N ALA A 389 -12.66 19.75 -2.87
CA ALA A 389 -11.22 19.95 -2.68
C ALA A 389 -10.58 20.77 -3.82
N ALA A 390 -11.07 20.59 -5.05
CA ALA A 390 -10.62 21.37 -6.21
C ALA A 390 -11.08 22.84 -6.16
N THR A 391 -12.08 23.19 -5.33
CA THR A 391 -12.52 24.60 -5.15
C THR A 391 -11.78 25.34 -4.03
N VAL A 392 -11.01 24.63 -3.20
CA VAL A 392 -10.25 25.25 -2.11
C VAL A 392 -9.06 25.99 -2.67
N PRO A 393 -9.01 27.35 -2.50
CA PRO A 393 -7.94 28.14 -3.10
C PRO A 393 -6.57 27.74 -2.55
N ASN A 394 -5.57 27.69 -3.42
CA ASN A 394 -4.17 27.43 -3.04
C ASN A 394 -3.93 26.11 -2.29
N VAL A 395 -4.84 25.13 -2.42
CA VAL A 395 -4.68 23.78 -1.85
C VAL A 395 -4.83 22.74 -2.94
N THR A 396 -3.82 21.90 -3.13
CA THR A 396 -3.82 20.81 -4.09
C THR A 396 -3.65 19.49 -3.36
N THR A 397 -4.55 18.52 -3.63
CA THR A 397 -4.48 17.18 -3.06
C THR A 397 -3.80 16.23 -4.03
N PHE A 398 -2.86 15.40 -3.54
CA PHE A 398 -2.24 14.34 -4.32
C PHE A 398 -1.76 13.19 -3.42
N GLY A 399 -1.17 12.17 -4.03
CA GLY A 399 -0.69 11.00 -3.32
C GLY A 399 -1.80 10.03 -2.95
N ARG A 400 -1.41 8.88 -2.44
CA ARG A 400 -2.30 7.74 -2.22
C ARG A 400 -3.49 8.03 -1.32
N LEU A 401 -3.27 8.70 -0.20
CA LEU A 401 -4.32 9.02 0.77
C LEU A 401 -5.08 10.29 0.39
N GLY A 402 -4.39 11.30 -0.16
CA GLY A 402 -4.98 12.55 -0.61
C GLY A 402 -5.91 12.41 -1.82
N LEU A 403 -5.76 11.33 -2.61
CA LEU A 403 -6.65 11.03 -3.75
C LEU A 403 -7.53 9.81 -3.52
N PHE A 404 -7.43 9.14 -2.37
CA PHE A 404 -8.17 7.92 -2.08
C PHE A 404 -7.92 6.83 -3.15
N VAL A 405 -6.65 6.59 -3.52
CA VAL A 405 -6.28 5.65 -4.59
C VAL A 405 -5.35 4.54 -4.12
N HIS A 406 -5.34 3.43 -4.88
CA HIS A 406 -4.36 2.38 -4.74
C HIS A 406 -3.19 2.67 -5.68
N ASP A 407 -2.06 3.07 -5.12
CA ASP A 407 -0.84 3.36 -5.89
C ASP A 407 0.41 2.78 -5.22
N ASN A 408 1.39 2.44 -6.05
CA ASN A 408 2.72 2.07 -5.60
C ASN A 408 3.55 3.33 -5.30
N THR A 409 4.68 3.18 -4.61
CA THR A 409 5.57 4.28 -4.25
C THR A 409 6.05 5.06 -5.48
N HIS A 410 6.38 4.39 -6.59
CA HIS A 410 6.81 5.07 -7.81
C HIS A 410 5.72 5.93 -8.44
N HIS A 411 4.44 5.53 -8.33
CA HIS A 411 3.31 6.36 -8.76
C HIS A 411 3.23 7.64 -7.93
N THR A 412 3.37 7.54 -6.60
CA THR A 412 3.30 8.72 -5.73
C THR A 412 4.48 9.67 -5.92
N ILE A 413 5.67 9.17 -6.23
CA ILE A 413 6.82 10.00 -6.61
C ILE A 413 6.54 10.72 -7.94
N ALA A 414 6.00 10.02 -8.95
CA ALA A 414 5.63 10.62 -10.23
C ALA A 414 4.55 11.69 -10.07
N MET A 415 3.55 11.48 -9.19
CA MET A 415 2.55 12.50 -8.85
C MET A 415 3.19 13.76 -8.24
N ALA A 416 4.23 13.60 -7.40
CA ALA A 416 4.94 14.74 -6.84
C ALA A 416 5.69 15.54 -7.91
N TYR A 417 6.26 14.88 -8.92
CA TYR A 417 6.88 15.56 -10.06
C TYR A 417 5.84 16.35 -10.86
N ASP A 418 4.70 15.74 -11.19
CA ASP A 418 3.60 16.44 -11.87
C ASP A 418 3.09 17.64 -11.04
N ALA A 419 3.05 17.54 -9.70
CA ALA A 419 2.66 18.64 -8.83
C ALA A 419 3.66 19.79 -8.84
N VAL A 420 4.96 19.47 -8.86
CA VAL A 420 6.04 20.47 -8.99
C VAL A 420 6.00 21.13 -10.37
N ASP A 421 5.83 20.37 -11.44
CA ASP A 421 5.73 20.90 -12.80
C ASP A 421 4.54 21.86 -12.94
N ALA A 422 3.42 21.58 -12.28
CA ALA A 422 2.24 22.44 -12.30
C ALA A 422 2.45 23.79 -11.57
N ILE A 423 3.49 23.94 -10.73
CA ILE A 423 3.78 25.20 -10.01
C ILE A 423 5.13 25.82 -10.42
N ALA A 424 5.88 25.17 -11.29
CA ALA A 424 7.26 25.59 -11.64
C ALA A 424 7.36 27.02 -12.22
N ALA A 425 6.31 27.51 -12.88
CA ALA A 425 6.23 28.87 -13.40
C ALA A 425 5.88 29.94 -12.36
N GLY A 426 5.85 29.59 -11.07
CA GLY A 426 5.54 30.51 -9.96
C GLY A 426 4.03 30.73 -9.71
N ARG A 427 3.17 30.15 -10.55
CA ARG A 427 1.72 30.08 -10.42
C ARG A 427 1.26 28.66 -10.71
N PHE A 428 0.27 28.18 -9.95
CA PHE A 428 -0.28 26.84 -10.17
C PHE A 428 -1.06 26.78 -11.50
N ASP A 429 -0.70 25.84 -12.36
CA ASP A 429 -1.34 25.57 -13.63
C ASP A 429 -2.40 24.47 -13.47
N GLU A 430 -3.66 24.90 -13.30
CA GLU A 430 -4.80 23.98 -13.12
C GLU A 430 -5.02 23.07 -14.33
N ALA A 431 -4.73 23.53 -15.55
CA ALA A 431 -4.91 22.71 -16.75
C ALA A 431 -3.87 21.60 -16.83
N ALA A 432 -2.61 21.91 -16.56
CA ALA A 432 -1.54 20.91 -16.45
C ALA A 432 -1.84 19.89 -15.34
N TRP A 433 -2.32 20.36 -14.19
CA TRP A 433 -2.70 19.50 -13.07
C TRP A 433 -3.89 18.60 -13.41
N ALA A 434 -4.94 19.13 -14.06
CA ALA A 434 -6.08 18.31 -14.49
C ALA A 434 -5.66 17.21 -15.49
N ALA A 435 -4.74 17.53 -16.40
CA ALA A 435 -4.16 16.53 -17.32
C ALA A 435 -3.34 15.45 -16.56
N ALA A 436 -2.57 15.83 -15.54
CA ALA A 436 -1.86 14.91 -14.65
C ALA A 436 -2.85 13.99 -13.91
N ARG A 437 -3.89 14.57 -13.32
CA ARG A 437 -4.96 13.82 -12.61
C ARG A 437 -5.61 12.76 -13.52
N ALA A 438 -5.85 13.07 -14.78
CA ALA A 438 -6.40 12.12 -15.75
C ALA A 438 -5.43 10.94 -16.01
N ARG A 439 -4.11 11.16 -15.96
CA ARG A 439 -3.11 10.08 -16.06
C ARG A 439 -3.14 9.19 -14.82
N PHE A 440 -3.29 9.74 -13.61
CA PHE A 440 -3.34 8.96 -12.37
C PHE A 440 -4.51 7.96 -12.33
N GLU A 441 -5.62 8.27 -13.03
CA GLU A 441 -6.75 7.35 -13.20
C GLU A 441 -6.37 6.06 -13.96
N THR A 442 -5.26 6.04 -14.67
CA THR A 442 -4.78 4.88 -15.44
C THR A 442 -3.78 4.02 -14.68
N HIS A 443 -3.35 4.42 -13.48
CA HIS A 443 -2.39 3.67 -12.68
C HIS A 443 -2.94 2.28 -12.31
N VAL A 444 -2.08 1.28 -12.40
CA VAL A 444 -2.35 -0.10 -11.99
C VAL A 444 -1.28 -0.50 -10.97
N VAL A 445 -1.72 -1.03 -9.84
CA VAL A 445 -0.82 -1.53 -8.80
C VAL A 445 -0.14 -2.80 -9.30
N GLU A 446 1.16 -2.82 -9.26
CA GLU A 446 2.00 -3.94 -9.63
C GLU A 446 2.65 -4.53 -8.36
N ASP A 447 2.44 -5.85 -8.15
CA ASP A 447 2.99 -6.63 -7.03
C ASP A 447 4.10 -7.58 -7.49
#